data_6c0effee6c5f658408c1083c60d093a1
#
_entry.id   6c0effee6c5f658408c1083c60d093a1
#
_cell.length_a   1.000
_cell.length_b   1.000
_cell.length_c   1.000
_cell.angle_alpha   90.00
_cell.angle_beta   90.00
_cell.angle_gamma   90.00
#
_symmetry.space_group_name_H-M   'P 1'
#
loop_
_entity.id
_entity.type
_entity.pdbx_description
1 polymer ?
#
loop_
_entity_poly.entity_id
_entity_poly.type
_entity_poly.pdbx_seq_one_letter_code
_entity_poly.pdbx_strand_id
1 'polypeptide(L)'
;MAETTAESAGGAGERELDPEDAKIITLARAARARIGAAEGAAVRDEMGRTYAAASVELPSLKLSALEVAVAMSAAAGADRLEAAAVVSAADAAEALGDDRVAPALDLSVGTVFLAALDGTLVATR
;
A
#
# COMPACT_ATOMS: atom_id res chain seq x y z
N MET A 1 14.31 -4.95 24.63
CA MET A 1 14.34 -4.40 24.37
C MET A 1 14.05 -3.93 23.80
N ALA A 2 13.77 -4.04 23.71
CA ALA A 2 13.72 -3.46 23.26
C ALA A 2 13.38 -2.87 22.81
N GLU A 3 13.16 -2.97 22.83
CA GLU A 3 13.03 -2.25 22.59
C GLU A 3 13.19 -1.69 22.17
N THR A 4 13.12 -1.98 22.09
CA THR A 4 13.37 -1.31 21.81
C THR A 4 13.40 -0.63 21.42
N THR A 5 13.46 -0.84 21.28
CA THR A 5 13.47 -0.09 21.08
C THR A 5 13.30 0.75 20.77
N ALA A 6 13.33 0.74 20.71
CA ALA A 6 13.13 1.64 20.55
C ALA A 6 12.76 2.28 20.21
N GLU A 7 12.52 2.42 20.26
CA GLU A 7 12.20 3.21 19.85
C GLU A 7 12.47 4.02 19.42
N SER A 8 12.73 3.55 19.13
CA SER A 8 13.24 4.53 18.57
C SER A 8 12.58 5.32 17.87
N ALA A 9 12.26 6.02 18.17
CA ALA A 9 11.63 6.82 17.43
C ALA A 9 12.26 7.38 16.31
N GLY A 10 13.00 6.99 15.78
CA GLY A 10 13.54 7.60 14.65
C GLY A 10 12.55 7.84 13.58
N GLY A 11 12.92 8.12 12.42
CA GLY A 11 12.04 8.35 11.33
C GLY A 11 11.26 7.11 10.98
N ALA A 12 10.28 7.29 10.08
CA ALA A 12 9.41 6.20 9.72
C ALA A 12 10.19 4.97 9.26
N GLY A 13 11.29 5.18 8.53
CA GLY A 13 12.09 4.06 8.05
C GLY A 13 12.76 3.27 9.14
N GLU A 14 12.85 3.82 10.33
CA GLU A 14 13.45 3.14 11.45
C GLU A 14 12.44 2.36 12.28
N ARG A 15 11.17 2.55 12.00
CA ARG A 15 10.12 1.89 12.75
C ARG A 15 9.99 0.46 12.27
N GLU A 16 9.94 -0.44 13.21
CA GLU A 16 9.73 -1.82 12.89
C GLU A 16 8.27 -2.04 12.52
N LEU A 17 8.04 -2.66 11.38
CA LEU A 17 6.70 -2.96 10.93
C LEU A 17 6.31 -4.37 11.37
N ASP A 18 5.00 -4.55 11.57
CA ASP A 18 4.43 -5.88 11.69
C ASP A 18 4.80 -6.68 10.44
N PRO A 19 5.20 -7.94 10.55
CA PRO A 19 5.57 -8.73 9.38
C PRO A 19 4.49 -8.78 8.30
N GLU A 20 3.21 -8.77 8.68
CA GLU A 20 2.13 -8.77 7.69
C GLU A 20 2.06 -7.45 6.94
N ASP A 21 2.41 -6.35 7.59
CA ASP A 21 2.44 -5.04 6.92
C ASP A 21 3.67 -4.93 6.03
N ALA A 22 4.81 -5.43 6.50
CA ALA A 22 6.02 -5.46 5.68
C ALA A 22 5.81 -6.30 4.42
N LYS A 23 5.02 -7.36 4.54
CA LYS A 23 4.73 -8.24 3.41
C LYS A 23 3.98 -7.52 2.30
N ILE A 24 2.96 -6.72 2.65
CA ILE A 24 2.21 -6.02 1.60
C ILE A 24 3.04 -4.94 0.93
N ILE A 25 3.99 -4.34 1.64
CA ILE A 25 4.93 -3.41 1.00
C ILE A 25 5.79 -4.16 -0.01
N THR A 26 6.30 -5.34 0.36
CA THR A 26 7.09 -6.17 -0.54
C THR A 26 6.30 -6.59 -1.77
N LEU A 27 5.02 -6.98 -1.58
CA LEU A 27 4.17 -7.37 -2.70
C LEU A 27 3.90 -6.20 -3.63
N ALA A 28 3.64 -5.02 -3.08
CA ALA A 28 3.42 -3.81 -3.88
C ALA A 28 4.65 -3.47 -4.70
N ARG A 29 5.80 -3.58 -4.08
CA ARG A 29 7.07 -3.29 -4.74
C ARG A 29 7.32 -4.26 -5.90
N ALA A 30 7.07 -5.54 -5.68
CA ALA A 30 7.26 -6.56 -6.70
C ALA A 30 6.30 -6.37 -7.87
N ALA A 31 5.04 -6.03 -7.59
CA ALA A 31 4.04 -5.81 -8.64
C ALA A 31 4.45 -4.65 -9.54
N ARG A 32 4.93 -3.55 -8.95
CA ARG A 32 5.41 -2.41 -9.71
C ARG A 32 6.61 -2.78 -10.58
N ALA A 33 7.58 -3.45 -9.98
CA ALA A 33 8.84 -3.74 -10.66
C ALA A 33 8.66 -4.67 -11.84
N ARG A 34 7.70 -5.58 -11.76
CA ARG A 34 7.51 -6.61 -12.79
C ARG A 34 7.24 -6.00 -14.17
N ILE A 35 6.52 -4.88 -14.23
CA ILE A 35 6.20 -4.25 -15.52
C ILE A 35 6.74 -2.83 -15.61
N GLY A 36 7.55 -2.40 -14.64
CA GLY A 36 8.10 -1.05 -14.65
C GLY A 36 7.04 0.04 -14.57
N ALA A 37 5.96 -0.20 -13.83
CA ALA A 37 4.89 0.77 -13.69
C ALA A 37 5.30 1.94 -12.80
N ALA A 38 4.52 3.01 -12.82
CA ALA A 38 4.80 4.17 -11.97
C ALA A 38 4.60 3.82 -10.49
N GLU A 39 3.59 3.00 -10.18
CA GLU A 39 3.26 2.67 -8.80
C GLU A 39 2.90 1.21 -8.67
N GLY A 40 3.07 0.69 -7.45
CA GLY A 40 2.54 -0.60 -7.06
C GLY A 40 1.69 -0.44 -5.80
N ALA A 41 0.82 -1.39 -5.56
CA ALA A 41 0.01 -1.40 -4.35
C ALA A 41 -0.33 -2.83 -3.98
N ALA A 42 -0.62 -3.02 -2.70
CA ALA A 42 -1.14 -4.29 -2.22
C ALA A 42 -2.08 -4.01 -1.05
N VAL A 43 -3.12 -4.81 -0.94
CA VAL A 43 -4.08 -4.70 0.16
C VAL A 43 -4.25 -6.05 0.82
N ARG A 44 -4.63 -6.03 2.10
CA ARG A 44 -4.93 -7.24 2.86
C ARG A 44 -6.35 -7.13 3.38
N ASP A 45 -7.18 -8.14 3.10
CA ASP A 45 -8.57 -8.11 3.53
C ASP A 45 -8.73 -8.70 4.93
N GLU A 46 -9.99 -8.74 5.40
CA GLU A 46 -10.31 -9.20 6.76
C GLU A 46 -10.01 -10.68 6.99
N MET A 47 -9.85 -11.43 5.90
CA MET A 47 -9.51 -12.85 5.99
C MET A 47 -8.00 -13.09 5.87
N GLY A 48 -7.22 -12.03 5.77
CA GLY A 48 -5.78 -12.14 5.60
C GLY A 48 -5.34 -12.38 4.18
N ARG A 49 -6.24 -12.36 3.20
CA ARG A 49 -5.88 -12.53 1.79
C ARG A 49 -5.27 -11.24 1.27
N THR A 50 -4.29 -11.35 0.39
CA THR A 50 -3.59 -10.19 -0.16
C THR A 50 -3.81 -10.11 -1.66
N TYR A 51 -3.86 -8.86 -2.17
CA TYR A 51 -4.08 -8.57 -3.59
C TYR A 51 -3.07 -7.50 -3.96
N ALA A 52 -2.23 -7.79 -4.96
CA ALA A 52 -1.17 -6.87 -5.36
C ALA A 52 -1.37 -6.47 -6.81
N ALA A 53 -1.06 -5.23 -7.12
CA ALA A 53 -1.29 -4.68 -8.45
C ALA A 53 -0.33 -3.54 -8.74
N ALA A 54 -0.20 -3.25 -10.04
CA ALA A 54 0.54 -2.09 -10.53
C ALA A 54 -0.44 -1.11 -11.15
N SER A 55 -0.02 0.14 -11.31
CA SER A 55 -0.85 1.14 -11.98
C SER A 55 -1.06 0.76 -13.46
N VAL A 56 -2.20 1.15 -13.99
CA VAL A 56 -2.62 0.86 -15.35
C VAL A 56 -2.75 2.18 -16.10
N GLU A 57 -2.16 2.24 -17.29
CA GLU A 57 -2.25 3.46 -18.09
C GLU A 57 -2.50 3.08 -19.54
N LEU A 58 -3.76 2.90 -19.87
CA LEU A 58 -4.21 2.61 -21.22
C LEU A 58 -4.98 3.83 -21.74
N PRO A 59 -5.16 3.95 -23.06
CA PRO A 59 -5.92 5.10 -23.60
C PRO A 59 -7.30 5.28 -22.97
N SER A 60 -7.99 4.18 -22.66
CA SER A 60 -9.35 4.25 -22.14
C SER A 60 -9.47 3.75 -20.71
N LEU A 61 -8.37 3.47 -20.04
CA LEU A 61 -8.43 2.96 -18.66
C LEU A 61 -7.17 3.40 -17.92
N LYS A 62 -7.33 4.33 -17.00
CA LYS A 62 -6.23 4.80 -16.19
C LYS A 62 -6.59 4.61 -14.73
N LEU A 63 -5.83 3.75 -14.05
CA LEU A 63 -6.10 3.40 -12.66
C LEU A 63 -4.80 3.49 -11.88
N SER A 64 -4.89 4.04 -10.68
CA SER A 64 -3.76 3.96 -9.75
C SER A 64 -3.60 2.50 -9.31
N ALA A 65 -2.42 2.17 -8.84
CA ALA A 65 -2.18 0.81 -8.34
C ALA A 65 -3.14 0.47 -7.19
N LEU A 66 -3.41 1.45 -6.30
CA LEU A 66 -4.33 1.21 -5.20
C LEU A 66 -5.75 0.95 -5.71
N GLU A 67 -6.19 1.69 -6.73
CA GLU A 67 -7.51 1.44 -7.33
C GLU A 67 -7.60 0.01 -7.85
N VAL A 68 -6.56 -0.46 -8.53
CA VAL A 68 -6.57 -1.83 -9.08
C VAL A 68 -6.62 -2.85 -7.95
N ALA A 69 -5.78 -2.70 -6.93
CA ALA A 69 -5.73 -3.65 -5.81
C ALA A 69 -7.06 -3.69 -5.06
N VAL A 70 -7.67 -2.53 -4.82
CA VAL A 70 -8.98 -2.45 -4.15
C VAL A 70 -10.05 -3.12 -5.02
N ALA A 71 -10.03 -2.84 -6.32
CA ALA A 71 -11.01 -3.45 -7.23
C ALA A 71 -10.89 -4.97 -7.21
N MET A 72 -9.68 -5.50 -7.20
CA MET A 72 -9.45 -6.94 -7.14
C MET A 72 -10.01 -7.54 -5.85
N SER A 73 -9.76 -6.88 -4.72
CA SER A 73 -10.25 -7.39 -3.43
C SER A 73 -11.77 -7.33 -3.36
N ALA A 74 -12.38 -6.25 -3.83
CA ALA A 74 -13.82 -6.11 -3.85
C ALA A 74 -14.44 -7.15 -4.77
N ALA A 75 -13.86 -7.37 -5.94
CA ALA A 75 -14.34 -8.36 -6.90
C ALA A 75 -14.24 -9.78 -6.33
N ALA A 76 -13.31 -10.01 -5.42
CA ALA A 76 -13.13 -11.31 -4.77
C ALA A 76 -14.00 -11.47 -3.52
N GLY A 77 -14.80 -10.46 -3.18
CA GLY A 77 -15.76 -10.56 -2.09
C GLY A 77 -15.25 -10.02 -0.75
N ALA A 78 -14.17 -9.25 -0.74
CA ALA A 78 -13.70 -8.67 0.52
C ALA A 78 -14.73 -7.69 1.07
N ASP A 79 -14.99 -7.77 2.36
CA ASP A 79 -15.91 -6.84 3.03
C ASP A 79 -15.16 -5.64 3.61
N ARG A 80 -13.90 -5.82 3.97
CA ARG A 80 -13.12 -4.80 4.65
C ARG A 80 -11.65 -5.03 4.38
N LEU A 81 -10.85 -3.97 4.44
CA LEU A 81 -9.40 -4.07 4.32
C LEU A 81 -8.75 -3.79 5.67
N GLU A 82 -7.85 -4.66 6.08
CA GLU A 82 -7.06 -4.43 7.29
C GLU A 82 -5.98 -3.39 7.04
N ALA A 83 -5.33 -3.48 5.88
CA ALA A 83 -4.23 -2.56 5.56
C ALA A 83 -4.03 -2.49 4.06
N ALA A 84 -3.40 -1.42 3.63
CA ALA A 84 -3.01 -1.22 2.24
C ALA A 84 -1.60 -0.63 2.20
N ALA A 85 -0.87 -0.93 1.15
CA ALA A 85 0.46 -0.36 0.92
C ALA A 85 0.53 0.18 -0.49
N VAL A 86 1.15 1.35 -0.65
CA VAL A 86 1.40 1.97 -1.94
C VAL A 86 2.90 2.20 -2.05
N VAL A 87 3.49 1.81 -3.17
CA VAL A 87 4.89 2.06 -3.49
C VAL A 87 4.92 3.08 -4.61
N SER A 88 5.48 4.24 -4.37
CA SER A 88 5.41 5.37 -5.30
C SER A 88 6.58 6.31 -5.07
N ALA A 89 6.93 7.08 -6.11
CA ALA A 89 7.89 8.17 -5.99
C ALA A 89 7.21 9.47 -5.56
N ALA A 90 5.88 9.51 -5.51
CA ALA A 90 5.14 10.69 -5.09
C ALA A 90 5.32 10.93 -3.59
N ASP A 91 5.20 12.18 -3.16
CA ASP A 91 5.30 12.47 -1.74
C ASP A 91 4.00 12.08 -1.01
N ALA A 92 4.03 12.15 0.32
CA ALA A 92 2.91 11.69 1.13
C ALA A 92 1.64 12.52 0.89
N ALA A 93 1.79 13.83 0.68
CA ALA A 93 0.63 14.69 0.46
C ALA A 93 -0.12 14.30 -0.81
N GLU A 94 0.62 13.92 -1.84
CA GLU A 94 0.01 13.45 -3.07
C GLU A 94 -0.47 12.00 -2.95
N ALA A 95 0.42 11.10 -2.56
CA ALA A 95 0.13 9.67 -2.61
C ALA A 95 -0.95 9.24 -1.62
N LEU A 96 -1.05 9.92 -0.48
CA LEU A 96 -2.01 9.59 0.58
C LEU A 96 -3.11 10.64 0.71
N GLY A 97 -3.30 11.47 -0.32
CA GLY A 97 -4.37 12.45 -0.32
C GLY A 97 -5.74 11.80 -0.36
N ASP A 98 -6.77 12.57 -0.01
CA ASP A 98 -8.13 12.05 0.13
C ASP A 98 -8.61 11.31 -1.10
N ASP A 99 -8.38 11.88 -2.30
CA ASP A 99 -8.83 11.26 -3.52
C ASP A 99 -8.08 9.96 -3.82
N ARG A 100 -6.82 9.91 -3.45
CA ARG A 100 -5.98 8.76 -3.76
C ARG A 100 -6.32 7.57 -2.88
N VAL A 101 -6.69 7.80 -1.62
CA VAL A 101 -7.01 6.70 -0.70
C VAL A 101 -8.49 6.39 -0.65
N ALA A 102 -9.34 7.18 -1.31
CA ALA A 102 -10.80 7.02 -1.25
C ALA A 102 -11.26 5.57 -1.51
N PRO A 103 -10.76 4.87 -2.53
CA PRO A 103 -11.22 3.49 -2.76
C PRO A 103 -10.96 2.57 -1.57
N ALA A 104 -9.82 2.73 -0.89
CA ALA A 104 -9.51 1.91 0.28
C ALA A 104 -10.41 2.30 1.46
N LEU A 105 -10.74 3.59 1.58
CA LEU A 105 -11.65 4.03 2.63
C LEU A 105 -13.06 3.47 2.42
N ASP A 106 -13.46 3.25 1.18
CA ASP A 106 -14.76 2.62 0.89
C ASP A 106 -14.84 1.22 1.51
N LEU A 107 -13.72 0.56 1.70
CA LEU A 107 -13.67 -0.75 2.36
C LEU A 107 -13.10 -0.62 3.78
N SER A 108 -13.27 0.54 4.39
CA SER A 108 -12.93 0.79 5.81
C SER A 108 -11.50 0.39 6.16
N VAL A 109 -10.55 0.72 5.29
CA VAL A 109 -9.15 0.33 5.50
C VAL A 109 -8.64 0.86 6.85
N GLY A 110 -7.90 0.01 7.56
CA GLY A 110 -7.34 0.38 8.85
C GLY A 110 -6.16 1.33 8.73
N THR A 111 -5.20 0.98 7.89
CA THR A 111 -3.99 1.80 7.72
C THR A 111 -3.53 1.71 6.28
N VAL A 112 -3.07 2.84 5.74
CA VAL A 112 -2.44 2.87 4.42
C VAL A 112 -0.98 3.29 4.61
N PHE A 113 -0.07 2.47 4.11
CA PHE A 113 1.37 2.72 4.18
C PHE A 113 1.85 3.25 2.83
N LEU A 114 2.71 4.26 2.87
CA LEU A 114 3.42 4.71 1.67
C LEU A 114 4.88 4.35 1.81
N ALA A 115 5.41 3.66 0.82
CA ALA A 115 6.83 3.34 0.76
C ALA A 115 7.42 3.93 -0.52
N ALA A 116 8.71 4.25 -0.46
CA ALA A 116 9.46 4.67 -1.63
C ALA A 116 9.69 3.46 -2.55
N LEU A 117 10.21 3.72 -3.74
CA LEU A 117 10.41 2.66 -4.73
C LEU A 117 11.34 1.56 -4.23
N ASP A 118 12.23 1.86 -3.29
CA ASP A 118 13.12 0.85 -2.71
C ASP A 118 12.49 0.12 -1.52
N GLY A 119 11.25 0.43 -1.18
CA GLY A 119 10.54 -0.21 -0.08
C GLY A 119 10.66 0.48 1.26
N THR A 120 11.42 1.59 1.33
CA THR A 120 11.57 2.32 2.58
C THR A 120 10.25 2.99 2.95
N LEU A 121 9.78 2.78 4.17
CA LEU A 121 8.54 3.39 4.64
C LEU A 121 8.71 4.91 4.71
N VAL A 122 7.78 5.63 4.11
CA VAL A 122 7.80 7.09 4.03
C VAL A 122 6.76 7.71 4.95
N ALA A 123 5.55 7.16 4.96
CA ALA A 123 4.45 7.75 5.72
C ALA A 123 3.34 6.74 5.91
N THR A 124 2.44 7.03 6.82
CA THR A 124 1.23 6.22 7.04
C THR A 124 0.03 7.14 7.17
N ARG A 125 -1.12 6.58 6.86
CA ARG A 125 -2.38 7.29 7.06
C ARG A 125 -3.47 6.36 7.59
#